data_33bfb368f1fd45dec9f4c44981c79e62
#
_entry.id   33bfb368f1fd45dec9f4c44981c79e62
#
_cell.length_a   1.000
_cell.length_b   1.000
_cell.length_c   1.000
_cell.angle_alpha   90.00
_cell.angle_beta   90.00
_cell.angle_gamma   90.00
#
_symmetry.space_group_name_H-M   'P 1'
#
loop_
_entity.id
_entity.type
_entity.pdbx_description
1 polymer ?
#
loop_
_entity_poly.entity_id
_entity_poly.type
_entity_poly.pdbx_seq_one_letter_code
_entity_poly.pdbx_strand_id
1 'polypeptide(L)'
;GSEMCIRDSNVAGYFTTFYIWIVGKEGRNAMNRHVLSILVDNQPGVLSRVTGLFSRRGYNIASLSVGVTENEEVSRITVVVFCDDADCEQITKQVEKLIDVIRVVELSQERGVFRELALIKVSCLGEMRSEIISIADIFRANIIDVSSESVTIELTGEKSKIEAFQELMKPYGIREVVRTGLTGL
;
A
#
# COMPACT_ATOMS: atom_id res chain seq x y z
N GLY A 1 -10.99 1.07 -40.87
CA GLY A 1 -11.32 -0.30 -40.50
C GLY A 1 -10.09 -1.06 -40.16
N SER A 2 -9.89 -1.44 -38.92
CA SER A 2 -9.15 -2.65 -38.54
C SER A 2 -9.48 -2.92 -37.08
N GLU A 3 -10.24 -4.00 -36.92
CA GLU A 3 -10.55 -4.61 -35.65
C GLU A 3 -9.25 -5.10 -34.99
N MET A 4 -9.05 -4.75 -33.73
CA MET A 4 -7.98 -5.33 -32.94
C MET A 4 -8.61 -6.35 -31.99
N CYS A 5 -8.46 -7.62 -32.37
CA CYS A 5 -8.81 -8.78 -31.56
C CYS A 5 -8.04 -8.77 -30.25
N ILE A 6 -8.77 -8.72 -29.15
CA ILE A 6 -8.24 -9.11 -27.84
C ILE A 6 -8.33 -10.62 -27.77
N ARG A 7 -7.19 -11.29 -27.78
CA ARG A 7 -7.09 -12.70 -27.44
C ARG A 7 -5.93 -12.98 -26.48
N ASP A 8 -6.33 -13.40 -25.31
CA ASP A 8 -5.71 -14.35 -24.39
C ASP A 8 -4.39 -14.10 -23.67
N SER A 9 -4.55 -14.08 -22.34
CA SER A 9 -3.68 -14.71 -21.34
C SER A 9 -2.25 -14.20 -21.18
N ASN A 10 -2.07 -13.27 -20.21
CA ASN A 10 -0.96 -13.40 -19.25
C ASN A 10 -1.15 -12.42 -18.09
N VAL A 11 -1.58 -12.94 -16.95
CA VAL A 11 -1.79 -12.19 -15.69
C VAL A 11 -0.45 -11.71 -15.09
N ALA A 12 0.68 -12.11 -15.65
CA ALA A 12 2.03 -11.70 -15.21
C ALA A 12 2.47 -10.29 -15.68
N GLY A 13 1.72 -9.66 -16.59
CA GLY A 13 2.13 -8.39 -17.24
C GLY A 13 1.74 -7.10 -16.50
N TYR A 14 0.82 -7.14 -15.55
CA TYR A 14 0.23 -5.92 -14.98
C TYR A 14 1.08 -5.20 -13.93
N PHE A 15 2.05 -5.87 -13.31
CA PHE A 15 2.91 -5.25 -12.31
C PHE A 15 4.09 -4.47 -12.89
N THR A 16 4.54 -4.82 -14.09
CA THR A 16 5.70 -4.16 -14.72
C THR A 16 5.31 -2.85 -15.42
N THR A 17 4.07 -2.71 -15.89
CA THR A 17 3.62 -1.54 -16.65
C THR A 17 3.35 -0.32 -15.75
N PHE A 18 3.01 -0.52 -14.48
CA PHE A 18 2.78 0.58 -13.53
C PHE A 18 4.08 1.27 -13.10
N TYR A 19 5.19 0.54 -13.06
CA TYR A 19 6.51 1.11 -12.71
C TYR A 19 7.12 1.93 -13.85
N ILE A 20 6.82 1.60 -15.11
CA ILE A 20 7.41 2.28 -16.29
C ILE A 20 6.75 3.63 -16.57
N TRP A 21 5.51 3.84 -16.15
CA TRP A 21 4.82 5.12 -16.35
C TRP A 21 5.33 6.23 -15.43
N ILE A 22 5.99 5.91 -14.32
CA ILE A 22 6.58 6.86 -13.36
C ILE A 22 7.94 7.37 -13.81
N VAL A 23 8.67 6.64 -14.68
CA VAL A 23 10.05 6.99 -15.11
C VAL A 23 10.10 7.90 -16.34
N GLY A 24 8.97 8.21 -16.97
CA GLY A 24 8.90 8.90 -18.27
C GLY A 24 8.66 10.41 -18.25
N LYS A 25 9.15 11.16 -17.25
CA LYS A 25 9.24 12.63 -17.32
C LYS A 25 10.58 13.11 -16.76
N GLU A 26 11.60 13.03 -17.58
CA GLU A 26 12.82 13.81 -17.39
C GLU A 26 12.45 15.31 -17.38
N GLY A 27 12.77 16.00 -16.28
CA GLY A 27 12.71 17.46 -16.21
C GLY A 27 11.86 18.09 -15.11
N ARG A 28 11.36 17.35 -14.11
CA ARG A 28 10.79 17.90 -12.86
C ARG A 28 11.47 17.27 -11.66
N ASN A 29 11.59 18.07 -10.58
CA ASN A 29 12.16 17.72 -9.29
C ASN A 29 11.92 16.26 -8.90
N ALA A 30 12.91 15.62 -8.28
CA ALA A 30 12.80 14.22 -7.82
C ALA A 30 11.49 14.02 -7.05
N MET A 31 10.63 13.10 -7.52
CA MET A 31 9.42 12.73 -6.80
C MET A 31 9.80 11.99 -5.54
N ASN A 32 9.65 12.65 -4.41
CA ASN A 32 9.88 12.06 -3.08
C ASN A 32 8.63 11.34 -2.59
N ARG A 33 8.84 10.35 -1.73
CA ARG A 33 7.76 9.66 -1.04
C ARG A 33 7.42 10.41 0.24
N HIS A 34 6.21 10.94 0.31
CA HIS A 34 5.68 11.61 1.50
C HIS A 34 4.61 10.74 2.17
N VAL A 35 4.63 10.73 3.50
CA VAL A 35 3.64 10.02 4.32
C VAL A 35 2.93 11.03 5.19
N LEU A 36 1.65 11.25 4.93
CA LEU A 36 0.82 12.18 5.69
C LEU A 36 -0.07 11.42 6.67
N SER A 37 -0.01 11.77 7.94
CA SER A 37 -0.94 11.34 8.98
C SER A 37 -1.95 12.45 9.22
N ILE A 38 -3.22 12.17 8.93
CA ILE A 38 -4.32 13.13 8.99
C ILE A 38 -5.29 12.65 10.07
N LEU A 39 -5.46 13.43 11.13
CA LEU A 39 -6.50 13.21 12.13
C LEU A 39 -7.74 13.96 11.68
N VAL A 40 -8.86 13.26 11.68
CA VAL A 40 -10.15 13.76 11.19
C VAL A 40 -11.28 13.36 12.13
N ASP A 41 -12.38 14.10 12.10
CA ASP A 41 -13.62 13.67 12.73
C ASP A 41 -14.10 12.36 12.13
N ASN A 42 -14.50 11.41 12.97
CA ASN A 42 -15.01 10.11 12.54
C ASN A 42 -16.47 10.21 12.08
N GLN A 43 -16.69 10.89 10.95
CA GLN A 43 -18.01 11.13 10.40
C GLN A 43 -18.13 10.61 8.96
N PRO A 44 -19.33 10.19 8.52
CA PRO A 44 -19.57 9.76 7.15
C PRO A 44 -19.17 10.83 6.13
N GLY A 45 -18.49 10.41 5.07
CA GLY A 45 -18.10 11.29 3.96
C GLY A 45 -16.76 12.04 4.15
N VAL A 46 -16.17 12.04 5.35
CA VAL A 46 -14.88 12.72 5.59
C VAL A 46 -13.77 12.13 4.72
N LEU A 47 -13.66 10.80 4.67
CA LEU A 47 -12.69 10.13 3.81
C LEU A 47 -12.85 10.53 2.34
N SER A 48 -14.09 10.62 1.84
CA SER A 48 -14.36 11.03 0.45
C SER A 48 -13.96 12.48 0.19
N ARG A 49 -14.12 13.38 1.15
CA ARG A 49 -13.68 14.78 1.04
C ARG A 49 -12.16 14.87 0.98
N VAL A 50 -11.46 14.15 1.85
CA VAL A 50 -10.00 14.11 1.88
C VAL A 50 -9.46 13.52 0.57
N THR A 51 -9.87 12.31 0.19
CA THR A 51 -9.38 11.65 -1.03
C THR A 51 -9.77 12.41 -2.30
N GLY A 52 -10.96 13.02 -2.32
CA GLY A 52 -11.41 13.86 -3.42
C GLY A 52 -10.55 15.10 -3.65
N LEU A 53 -9.91 15.63 -2.60
CA LEU A 53 -8.97 16.75 -2.73
C LEU A 53 -7.70 16.30 -3.49
N PHE A 54 -7.13 15.14 -3.15
CA PHE A 54 -5.98 14.57 -3.87
C PHE A 54 -6.32 14.32 -5.35
N SER A 55 -7.47 13.72 -5.62
CA SER A 55 -7.92 13.41 -6.98
C SER A 55 -8.13 14.67 -7.84
N ARG A 56 -8.76 15.71 -7.30
CA ARG A 56 -8.98 16.98 -8.03
C ARG A 56 -7.69 17.71 -8.38
N ARG A 57 -6.63 17.49 -7.60
CA ARG A 57 -5.31 18.07 -7.83
C ARG A 57 -4.40 17.19 -8.68
N GLY A 58 -4.87 16.00 -9.07
CA GLY A 58 -4.11 15.06 -9.90
C GLY A 58 -3.02 14.30 -9.14
N TYR A 59 -3.05 14.29 -7.79
CA TYR A 59 -2.11 13.51 -7.01
C TYR A 59 -2.58 12.06 -6.89
N ASN A 60 -1.69 11.14 -7.22
CA ASN A 60 -1.97 9.71 -7.06
C ASN A 60 -1.67 9.26 -5.63
N ILE A 61 -2.66 8.64 -5.00
CA ILE A 61 -2.52 8.02 -3.68
C ILE A 61 -1.92 6.62 -3.89
N ALA A 62 -0.68 6.42 -3.45
CA ALA A 62 0.00 5.14 -3.55
C ALA A 62 -0.43 4.14 -2.46
N SER A 63 -0.80 4.64 -1.28
CA SER A 63 -1.30 3.84 -0.18
C SER A 63 -2.22 4.67 0.69
N LEU A 64 -3.28 4.05 1.19
CA LEU A 64 -4.26 4.65 2.07
C LEU A 64 -4.63 3.64 3.15
N SER A 65 -4.49 4.02 4.41
CA SER A 65 -5.06 3.28 5.54
C SER A 65 -5.87 4.21 6.42
N VAL A 66 -6.96 3.70 6.99
CA VAL A 66 -7.85 4.46 7.86
C VAL A 66 -8.21 3.60 9.07
N GLY A 67 -8.16 4.19 10.24
CA GLY A 67 -8.56 3.53 11.48
C GLY A 67 -9.03 4.55 12.51
N VAL A 68 -9.90 4.10 13.40
CA VAL A 68 -10.32 4.88 14.56
C VAL A 68 -9.14 4.98 15.53
N THR A 69 -9.01 6.09 16.20
CA THR A 69 -7.97 6.29 17.25
C THR A 69 -8.47 5.78 18.61
N GLU A 70 -7.72 6.06 19.67
CA GLU A 70 -8.17 5.84 21.06
C GLU A 70 -9.44 6.64 21.42
N ASN A 71 -9.75 7.67 20.65
CA ASN A 71 -11.01 8.40 20.72
C ASN A 71 -11.88 7.98 19.54
N GLU A 72 -13.03 7.35 19.81
CA GLU A 72 -13.97 6.84 18.81
C GLU A 72 -14.53 7.95 17.88
N GLU A 73 -14.52 9.20 18.32
CA GLU A 73 -14.94 10.35 17.51
C GLU A 73 -13.86 10.81 16.51
N VAL A 74 -12.64 10.26 16.60
CA VAL A 74 -11.50 10.67 15.78
C VAL A 74 -10.96 9.48 14.99
N SER A 75 -10.79 9.65 13.69
CA SER A 75 -10.11 8.71 12.82
C SER A 75 -8.75 9.23 12.37
N ARG A 76 -7.82 8.31 12.18
CA ARG A 76 -6.52 8.58 11.56
C ARG A 76 -6.52 8.04 10.15
N ILE A 77 -6.18 8.89 9.19
CA ILE A 77 -5.94 8.53 7.79
C ILE A 77 -4.43 8.64 7.56
N THR A 78 -3.79 7.55 7.14
CA THR A 78 -2.40 7.56 6.69
C THR A 78 -2.38 7.47 5.17
N VAL A 79 -1.84 8.50 4.52
CA VAL A 79 -1.78 8.62 3.06
C VAL A 79 -0.33 8.62 2.61
N VAL A 80 0.00 7.82 1.61
CA VAL A 80 1.30 7.86 0.93
C VAL A 80 1.11 8.45 -0.46
N VAL A 81 1.86 9.51 -0.75
CA VAL A 81 1.89 10.16 -2.07
C VAL A 81 3.32 10.29 -2.57
N PHE A 82 3.48 10.38 -3.89
CA PHE A 82 4.73 10.70 -4.54
C PHE A 82 4.59 12.06 -5.22
N CYS A 83 5.31 13.06 -4.73
CA CYS A 83 5.31 14.43 -5.25
C CYS A 83 6.63 15.12 -4.90
N ASP A 84 6.84 16.32 -5.40
CA ASP A 84 7.92 17.16 -4.90
C ASP A 84 7.54 17.81 -3.56
N ASP A 85 8.52 18.37 -2.85
CA ASP A 85 8.33 18.93 -1.52
C ASP A 85 7.37 20.15 -1.53
N ALA A 86 7.39 20.96 -2.59
CA ALA A 86 6.52 22.12 -2.73
C ALA A 86 5.05 21.69 -2.94
N ASP A 87 4.83 20.67 -3.75
CA ASP A 87 3.51 20.08 -3.96
C ASP A 87 2.98 19.42 -2.69
N CYS A 88 3.85 18.72 -1.93
CA CYS A 88 3.49 18.13 -0.64
C CYS A 88 3.07 19.21 0.39
N GLU A 89 3.82 20.28 0.49
CA GLU A 89 3.46 21.41 1.35
C GLU A 89 2.13 22.04 0.93
N GLN A 90 1.92 22.21 -0.37
CA GLN A 90 0.66 22.76 -0.89
C GLN A 90 -0.53 21.87 -0.58
N ILE A 91 -0.42 20.54 -0.78
CA ILE A 91 -1.53 19.62 -0.51
C ILE A 91 -1.84 19.56 0.99
N THR A 92 -0.81 19.56 1.84
CA THR A 92 -0.94 19.59 3.30
C THR A 92 -1.76 20.82 3.73
N LYS A 93 -1.40 22.01 3.27
CA LYS A 93 -2.14 23.26 3.55
C LYS A 93 -3.58 23.24 3.05
N GLN A 94 -3.87 22.49 1.98
CA GLN A 94 -5.24 22.37 1.47
C GLN A 94 -6.06 21.36 2.27
N VAL A 95 -5.45 20.27 2.73
CA VAL A 95 -6.10 19.30 3.60
C VAL A 95 -6.45 19.92 4.95
N GLU A 96 -5.55 20.73 5.51
CA GLU A 96 -5.78 21.47 6.77
C GLU A 96 -6.96 22.45 6.73
N LYS A 97 -7.38 22.88 5.54
CA LYS A 97 -8.56 23.76 5.37
C LYS A 97 -9.89 23.03 5.39
N LEU A 98 -9.90 21.69 5.34
CA LEU A 98 -11.14 20.93 5.46
C LEU A 98 -11.64 21.01 6.90
N ILE A 99 -12.93 21.31 7.06
CA ILE A 99 -13.54 21.53 8.36
C ILE A 99 -13.47 20.32 9.30
N ASP A 100 -13.47 19.12 8.72
CA ASP A 100 -13.42 17.86 9.45
C ASP A 100 -11.98 17.43 9.80
N VAL A 101 -10.97 18.18 9.38
CA VAL A 101 -9.56 17.86 9.63
C VAL A 101 -9.09 18.55 10.90
N ILE A 102 -8.71 17.73 11.88
CA ILE A 102 -8.22 18.19 13.17
C ILE A 102 -6.73 18.54 13.09
N ARG A 103 -5.95 17.70 12.42
CA ARG A 103 -4.50 17.87 12.31
C ARG A 103 -3.92 17.10 11.13
N VAL A 104 -2.92 17.67 10.47
CA VAL A 104 -2.09 17.00 9.48
C VAL A 104 -0.64 17.00 9.96
N VAL A 105 0.02 15.86 9.84
CA VAL A 105 1.44 15.71 10.17
C VAL A 105 2.11 14.92 9.07
N GLU A 106 3.17 15.43 8.51
CA GLU A 106 4.06 14.66 7.67
C GLU A 106 4.98 13.81 8.55
N LEU A 107 4.93 12.49 8.34
CA LEU A 107 5.74 11.55 9.11
C LEU A 107 7.11 11.40 8.45
N SER A 108 8.16 11.79 9.19
CA SER A 108 9.54 11.61 8.77
C SER A 108 9.90 10.11 8.68
N GLN A 109 10.57 9.72 7.61
CA GLN A 109 11.05 8.34 7.45
C GLN A 109 12.11 7.95 8.52
N GLU A 110 12.83 8.93 9.07
CA GLU A 110 13.88 8.69 10.05
C GLU A 110 13.35 8.51 11.48
N ARG A 111 12.22 9.15 11.81
CA ARG A 111 11.65 9.18 13.17
C ARG A 111 10.34 8.43 13.30
N GLY A 112 9.66 8.18 12.19
CA GLY A 112 8.38 7.49 12.19
C GLY A 112 8.55 5.97 12.28
N VAL A 113 7.57 5.32 12.90
CA VAL A 113 7.43 3.87 12.88
C VAL A 113 6.37 3.50 11.87
N PHE A 114 6.75 2.71 10.88
CA PHE A 114 5.86 2.33 9.79
C PHE A 114 5.67 0.83 9.73
N ARG A 115 4.44 0.39 9.55
CA ARG A 115 4.11 -1.03 9.37
C ARG A 115 3.02 -1.19 8.32
N GLU A 116 3.05 -2.33 7.69
CA GLU A 116 2.03 -2.80 6.77
C GLU A 116 1.78 -4.27 7.06
N LEU A 117 0.53 -4.73 6.95
CA LEU A 117 0.17 -6.12 7.02
C LEU A 117 -0.15 -6.63 5.62
N ALA A 118 0.39 -7.80 5.29
CA ALA A 118 0.09 -8.51 4.06
C ALA A 118 -0.45 -9.91 4.37
N LEU A 119 -1.50 -10.31 3.66
CA LEU A 119 -1.99 -11.68 3.60
C LEU A 119 -1.64 -12.23 2.22
N ILE A 120 -0.89 -13.32 2.18
CA ILE A 120 -0.36 -13.89 0.95
C ILE A 120 -0.78 -15.36 0.88
N LYS A 121 -1.59 -15.69 -0.13
CA LYS A 121 -2.01 -17.05 -0.41
C LYS A 121 -1.13 -17.65 -1.49
N VAL A 122 -0.46 -18.75 -1.15
CA VAL A 122 0.51 -19.43 -2.02
C VAL A 122 0.04 -20.84 -2.31
N SER A 123 0.25 -21.31 -3.52
CA SER A 123 0.05 -22.73 -3.88
C SER A 123 1.04 -23.59 -3.12
N CYS A 124 0.57 -24.73 -2.59
CA CYS A 124 1.37 -25.59 -1.76
C CYS A 124 1.01 -27.03 -2.05
N LEU A 125 1.79 -27.69 -2.91
CA LEU A 125 1.61 -29.08 -3.27
C LEU A 125 2.78 -29.92 -2.75
N GLY A 126 2.49 -31.02 -2.05
CA GLY A 126 3.46 -32.02 -1.67
C GLY A 126 4.64 -31.47 -0.82
N GLU A 127 5.85 -31.67 -1.31
CA GLU A 127 7.10 -31.35 -0.60
C GLU A 127 7.36 -29.84 -0.45
N MET A 128 6.75 -28.99 -1.28
CA MET A 128 6.92 -27.54 -1.23
C MET A 128 6.45 -26.92 0.10
N ARG A 129 5.60 -27.64 0.84
CA ARG A 129 5.04 -27.13 2.12
C ARG A 129 6.12 -26.86 3.17
N SER A 130 7.08 -27.76 3.30
CA SER A 130 8.18 -27.60 4.28
C SER A 130 9.08 -26.43 3.94
N GLU A 131 9.33 -26.16 2.67
CA GLU A 131 10.11 -25.01 2.21
C GLU A 131 9.39 -23.70 2.49
N ILE A 132 8.10 -23.61 2.15
CA ILE A 132 7.28 -22.43 2.41
C ILE A 132 7.22 -22.12 3.90
N ILE A 133 7.05 -23.14 4.77
CA ILE A 133 7.06 -22.99 6.23
C ILE A 133 8.42 -22.45 6.68
N SER A 134 9.52 -23.01 6.21
CA SER A 134 10.87 -22.57 6.56
C SER A 134 11.13 -21.11 6.19
N ILE A 135 10.66 -20.67 5.02
CA ILE A 135 10.77 -19.26 4.59
C ILE A 135 9.90 -18.37 5.48
N ALA A 136 8.67 -18.81 5.79
CA ALA A 136 7.78 -18.06 6.68
C ALA A 136 8.41 -17.85 8.06
N ASP A 137 9.04 -18.87 8.62
CA ASP A 137 9.74 -18.80 9.92
C ASP A 137 10.92 -17.81 9.89
N ILE A 138 11.73 -17.81 8.82
CA ILE A 138 12.85 -16.86 8.64
C ILE A 138 12.33 -15.41 8.65
N PHE A 139 11.21 -15.14 8.00
CA PHE A 139 10.59 -13.82 7.97
C PHE A 139 9.74 -13.51 9.20
N ARG A 140 9.62 -14.44 10.15
CA ARG A 140 8.71 -14.33 11.31
C ARG A 140 7.29 -14.00 10.86
N ALA A 141 6.83 -14.72 9.84
CA ALA A 141 5.48 -14.66 9.32
C ALA A 141 4.64 -15.77 9.98
N ASN A 142 3.33 -15.54 10.07
CA ASN A 142 2.40 -16.48 10.67
C ASN A 142 1.64 -17.23 9.57
N ILE A 143 1.54 -18.53 9.70
CA ILE A 143 0.63 -19.31 8.85
C ILE A 143 -0.74 -19.29 9.52
N ILE A 144 -1.72 -18.68 8.84
CA ILE A 144 -3.07 -18.46 9.37
C ILE A 144 -4.12 -19.41 8.80
N ASP A 145 -3.84 -19.98 7.62
CA ASP A 145 -4.73 -20.97 7.00
C ASP A 145 -3.91 -21.97 6.19
N VAL A 146 -4.30 -23.25 6.27
CA VAL A 146 -3.66 -24.36 5.53
C VAL A 146 -4.73 -25.22 4.91
N SER A 147 -4.67 -25.40 3.59
CA SER A 147 -5.49 -26.36 2.85
C SER A 147 -4.63 -27.44 2.19
N SER A 148 -5.25 -28.38 1.50
CA SER A 148 -4.53 -29.41 0.74
C SER A 148 -3.64 -28.83 -0.38
N GLU A 149 -4.05 -27.67 -0.95
CA GLU A 149 -3.44 -27.10 -2.15
C GLU A 149 -2.85 -25.70 -1.94
N SER A 150 -3.04 -25.09 -0.79
CA SER A 150 -2.57 -23.73 -0.53
C SER A 150 -2.31 -23.47 0.95
N VAL A 151 -1.48 -22.48 1.18
CA VAL A 151 -1.18 -21.91 2.52
C VAL A 151 -1.41 -20.40 2.46
N THR A 152 -2.07 -19.85 3.47
CA THR A 152 -2.21 -18.41 3.64
C THR A 152 -1.30 -17.93 4.75
N ILE A 153 -0.48 -16.96 4.43
CA ILE A 153 0.59 -16.45 5.29
C ILE A 153 0.30 -15.00 5.61
N GLU A 154 0.32 -14.66 6.90
CA GLU A 154 0.26 -13.31 7.41
C GLU A 154 1.69 -12.80 7.65
N LEU A 155 2.00 -11.63 7.13
CA LEU A 155 3.28 -10.97 7.33
C LEU A 155 3.09 -9.50 7.68
N THR A 156 3.72 -9.07 8.78
CA THR A 156 3.79 -7.66 9.17
C THR A 156 5.21 -7.15 9.04
N GLY A 157 5.36 -5.93 8.56
CA GLY A 157 6.68 -5.33 8.44
C GLY A 157 6.69 -4.04 7.65
N GLU A 158 7.90 -3.63 7.31
CA GLU A 158 8.13 -2.56 6.33
C GLU A 158 7.90 -3.07 4.91
N LYS A 159 7.67 -2.15 3.99
CA LYS A 159 7.41 -2.45 2.58
C LYS A 159 8.48 -3.37 1.98
N SER A 160 9.76 -3.10 2.25
CA SER A 160 10.90 -3.89 1.77
C SER A 160 10.86 -5.34 2.22
N LYS A 161 10.47 -5.58 3.48
CA LYS A 161 10.33 -6.94 4.03
C LYS A 161 9.21 -7.70 3.31
N ILE A 162 8.06 -7.04 3.08
CA ILE A 162 6.91 -7.66 2.41
C ILE A 162 7.25 -7.98 0.95
N GLU A 163 7.91 -7.06 0.25
CA GLU A 163 8.35 -7.25 -1.13
C GLU A 163 9.37 -8.38 -1.25
N ALA A 164 10.37 -8.44 -0.36
CA ALA A 164 11.34 -9.53 -0.34
C ALA A 164 10.67 -10.89 -0.11
N PHE A 165 9.71 -10.97 0.80
CA PHE A 165 8.95 -12.20 1.02
C PHE A 165 8.12 -12.59 -0.21
N GLN A 166 7.46 -11.64 -0.85
CA GLN A 166 6.69 -11.89 -2.07
C GLN A 166 7.57 -12.44 -3.20
N GLU A 167 8.78 -11.89 -3.39
CA GLU A 167 9.73 -12.38 -4.40
C GLU A 167 10.11 -13.85 -4.15
N LEU A 168 10.36 -14.23 -2.88
CA LEU A 168 10.67 -15.61 -2.52
C LEU A 168 9.49 -16.56 -2.69
N MET A 169 8.25 -16.05 -2.60
CA MET A 169 7.05 -16.86 -2.79
C MET A 169 6.63 -17.03 -4.26
N LYS A 170 7.12 -16.19 -5.19
CA LYS A 170 6.77 -16.27 -6.62
C LYS A 170 6.99 -17.68 -7.24
N PRO A 171 8.11 -18.39 -6.99
CA PRO A 171 8.32 -19.72 -7.57
C PRO A 171 7.28 -20.76 -7.17
N TYR A 172 6.67 -20.61 -5.98
CA TYR A 172 5.64 -21.51 -5.48
C TYR A 172 4.24 -21.21 -6.04
N GLY A 173 4.06 -20.07 -6.70
CA GLY A 173 2.81 -19.64 -7.28
C GLY A 173 1.91 -18.89 -6.29
N ILE A 174 2.06 -17.58 -6.27
CA ILE A 174 1.17 -16.71 -5.48
C ILE A 174 -0.21 -16.70 -6.13
N ARG A 175 -1.23 -17.10 -5.38
CA ARG A 175 -2.64 -17.09 -5.83
C ARG A 175 -3.30 -15.75 -5.57
N GLU A 176 -3.03 -15.16 -4.42
CA GLU A 176 -3.68 -13.91 -3.98
C GLU A 176 -2.77 -13.15 -3.00
N VAL A 177 -2.83 -11.82 -3.06
CA VAL A 177 -2.16 -10.92 -2.12
C VAL A 177 -3.13 -9.83 -1.72
N VAL A 178 -3.29 -9.65 -0.42
CA VAL A 178 -4.03 -8.53 0.17
C VAL A 178 -3.08 -7.74 1.06
N ARG A 179 -3.11 -6.42 0.97
CA ARG A 179 -2.29 -5.51 1.77
C ARG A 179 -3.14 -4.42 2.38
N THR A 180 -2.88 -4.08 3.62
CA THR A 180 -3.62 -2.99 4.31
C THR A 180 -3.22 -1.60 3.84
N GLY A 181 -2.06 -1.48 3.21
CA GLY A 181 -1.39 -0.21 3.05
C GLY A 181 -0.57 0.19 4.28
N LEU A 182 0.18 1.28 4.14
CA LEU A 182 1.08 1.75 5.18
C LEU A 182 0.31 2.39 6.34
N THR A 183 0.63 1.97 7.56
CA THR A 183 0.22 2.63 8.79
C THR A 183 1.46 3.15 9.50
N GLY A 184 1.40 4.37 10.04
CA GLY A 184 2.55 5.01 10.66
C GLY A 184 2.19 5.92 11.83
N LEU A 185 3.17 6.07 12.71
CA LEU A 185 3.17 6.96 13.88
C LEU A 185 4.44 7.77 13.92
#